data_94dcaa129c6b0dd9ba8c6841a1c30673
#
_entry.id   94dcaa129c6b0dd9ba8c6841a1c30673
#
_cell.length_a   1.000
_cell.length_b   1.000
_cell.length_c   1.000
_cell.angle_alpha   90.00
_cell.angle_beta   90.00
_cell.angle_gamma   90.00
#
_symmetry.space_group_name_H-M   'P 1'
#
loop_
_entity.id
_entity.type
_entity.pdbx_description
1 polymer ?
#
loop_
_entity_poly.entity_id
_entity_poly.type
_entity_poly.pdbx_seq_one_letter_code
_entity_poly.pdbx_strand_id
1 'polypeptide(L)'
;MRNLRTIISTVLLAMLFGINASAQEYFMHTVTQGQGLYSISRMYGVTEDDIIKLNPGSEKVIRTGQELRIPNRQQPASGKFHTIQKGETLYRLSVENRISVKELCDANPGLSAQNFKIGQVITIPAPSDQDPLTSTIENAGDDAPQEIKADAHTLQSDTARYKATHVVQKRETIFRISRNYNISQAEFLEANPEYRYTKLKQGAVVKIPFSREETERRKRLLSEAQNRMQSIPDSTLFRMNDITSGTTHEGVLTAALILPFALEDSATTDQKKMVEFYQGMLLALDRLKNEGVSVNLKVFDSKGDDTSIEPLLESGQFDDVNVIFGPKNTTHIAEAARWSTTHQIPLVLPMNSNADDVFNNPYVFQLNTPQSYFHQEIYNHFLEQFPNPNVIILDADEYRKNDFIDGLKTTLADRNIPFSTVMVDTAYQELMDTLVSGKQNIMIINSPSSGPLNTMLPVLQLITRSKAPEVETHLFGYPEYQIYAQDHLDELYEVDTWFYSWFYTNNLLKESVDFNTLFRRSFSRQMMISYPSFASYGYDTGYYFLKGLATYGKDFENHLNDLQTDPVQMGFKFERVNNWGGFINRKVFFVHFSNDYKVEKIDFDNR
;
A
#
# COMPACT_ATOMS: atom_id res chain seq x y z
N MET A 1 66.52 21.05 29.84
CA MET A 1 66.64 19.61 29.57
C MET A 1 65.53 18.76 30.18
N ARG A 2 64.68 19.28 31.11
CA ARG A 2 63.60 18.54 31.75
C ARG A 2 62.32 18.44 30.86
N ASN A 3 62.08 19.44 30.03
CA ASN A 3 60.90 19.50 29.17
C ASN A 3 61.02 18.67 27.86
N LEU A 4 62.25 18.38 27.43
CA LEU A 4 62.48 17.59 26.22
C LEU A 4 62.28 16.08 26.47
N ARG A 5 62.54 15.61 27.70
CA ARG A 5 62.30 14.21 28.10
C ARG A 5 60.80 13.90 28.22
N THR A 6 59.98 14.87 28.67
CA THR A 6 58.51 14.71 28.78
C THR A 6 57.84 14.69 27.41
N ILE A 7 58.31 15.48 26.47
CA ILE A 7 57.76 15.50 25.09
C ILE A 7 58.14 14.21 24.34
N ILE A 8 59.37 13.71 24.51
CA ILE A 8 59.76 12.43 23.89
C ILE A 8 59.01 11.24 24.48
N SER A 9 58.72 11.27 25.79
CA SER A 9 57.93 10.22 26.44
C SER A 9 56.46 10.22 26.02
N THR A 10 55.84 11.38 25.77
CA THR A 10 54.46 11.49 25.28
C THR A 10 54.34 11.12 23.80
N VAL A 11 55.33 11.43 22.96
CA VAL A 11 55.33 11.02 21.55
C VAL A 11 55.61 9.52 21.41
N LEU A 12 56.47 8.94 22.27
CA LEU A 12 56.69 7.48 22.27
C LEU A 12 55.50 6.69 22.79
N LEU A 13 54.71 7.25 23.75
CA LEU A 13 53.48 6.66 24.24
C LEU A 13 52.33 6.79 23.23
N ALA A 14 52.32 7.86 22.43
CA ALA A 14 51.37 8.04 21.33
C ALA A 14 51.67 7.12 20.12
N MET A 15 52.92 6.72 19.91
CA MET A 15 53.30 5.75 18.87
C MET A 15 53.04 4.27 19.29
N LEU A 16 52.86 4.00 20.58
CA LEU A 16 52.49 2.66 21.08
C LEU A 16 50.95 2.40 21.06
N PHE A 17 50.13 3.43 20.84
CA PHE A 17 48.70 3.33 20.56
C PHE A 17 48.36 3.59 19.08
N GLY A 18 49.27 3.23 18.18
CA GLY A 18 48.95 2.96 16.80
C GLY A 18 48.04 1.74 16.77
N ILE A 19 46.75 1.97 16.94
CA ILE A 19 45.69 0.95 16.75
C ILE A 19 45.82 0.50 15.30
N ASN A 20 46.47 -0.64 15.09
CA ASN A 20 46.22 -1.44 13.93
C ASN A 20 44.70 -1.71 13.93
N ALA A 21 43.94 -1.02 13.10
CA ALA A 21 42.64 -1.46 12.66
C ALA A 21 42.87 -2.73 11.79
N SER A 22 43.26 -3.82 12.44
CA SER A 22 43.17 -5.14 11.86
C SER A 22 41.70 -5.34 11.60
N ALA A 23 41.31 -5.51 10.34
CA ALA A 23 39.98 -5.99 10.00
C ALA A 23 39.75 -7.20 10.90
N GLN A 24 38.71 -7.15 11.70
CA GLN A 24 38.40 -8.20 12.67
C GLN A 24 38.13 -9.47 11.88
N GLU A 25 39.03 -10.45 11.99
CA GLU A 25 38.98 -11.68 11.17
C GLU A 25 37.75 -12.54 11.43
N TYR A 26 36.97 -12.24 12.47
CA TYR A 26 35.75 -12.94 12.85
C TYR A 26 34.79 -11.99 13.59
N PHE A 27 33.51 -12.35 13.61
CA PHE A 27 32.49 -11.77 14.49
C PHE A 27 31.85 -12.83 15.37
N MET A 28 31.13 -12.43 16.42
CA MET A 28 30.52 -13.35 17.39
C MET A 28 29.07 -13.66 16.97
N HIS A 29 28.73 -14.94 17.00
CA HIS A 29 27.36 -15.45 16.82
C HIS A 29 26.91 -16.19 18.07
N THR A 30 25.74 -15.85 18.63
CA THR A 30 25.12 -16.58 19.75
C THR A 30 24.18 -17.66 19.21
N VAL A 31 24.48 -18.90 19.50
CA VAL A 31 23.68 -20.07 19.06
C VAL A 31 22.28 -20.00 19.65
N THR A 32 21.25 -20.04 18.80
CA THR A 32 19.86 -20.11 19.22
C THR A 32 19.33 -21.55 19.22
N GLN A 33 18.18 -21.75 19.88
CA GLN A 33 17.59 -23.09 19.99
C GLN A 33 17.29 -23.67 18.59
N GLY A 34 17.76 -24.90 18.35
CA GLY A 34 17.58 -25.61 17.08
C GLY A 34 18.65 -25.33 16.02
N GLN A 35 19.61 -24.43 16.25
CA GLN A 35 20.72 -24.23 15.33
C GLN A 35 21.82 -25.28 15.50
N GLY A 36 22.31 -25.79 14.37
CA GLY A 36 23.50 -26.63 14.27
C GLY A 36 24.61 -25.92 13.46
N LEU A 37 25.84 -26.42 13.50
CA LEU A 37 26.95 -25.87 12.72
C LEU A 37 26.62 -25.74 11.23
N TYR A 38 25.93 -26.70 10.66
CA TYR A 38 25.47 -26.67 9.28
C TYR A 38 24.56 -25.46 8.99
N SER A 39 23.57 -25.22 9.84
CA SER A 39 22.67 -24.06 9.66
C SER A 39 23.41 -22.72 9.82
N ILE A 40 24.36 -22.66 10.76
CA ILE A 40 25.17 -21.44 10.99
C ILE A 40 26.15 -21.23 9.83
N SER A 41 26.81 -22.27 9.34
CA SER A 41 27.72 -22.19 8.20
C SER A 41 27.02 -21.66 6.94
N ARG A 42 25.81 -22.18 6.70
CA ARG A 42 24.95 -21.71 5.59
C ARG A 42 24.49 -20.27 5.76
N MET A 43 24.14 -19.88 6.98
CA MET A 43 23.69 -18.53 7.31
C MET A 43 24.73 -17.47 6.98
N TYR A 44 26.01 -17.81 7.17
CA TYR A 44 27.11 -16.86 6.97
C TYR A 44 27.95 -17.13 5.72
N GLY A 45 27.56 -18.08 4.88
CA GLY A 45 28.28 -18.42 3.65
C GLY A 45 29.70 -18.92 3.88
N VAL A 46 29.95 -19.53 5.03
CA VAL A 46 31.23 -20.13 5.43
C VAL A 46 31.11 -21.63 5.52
N THR A 47 32.21 -22.37 5.56
CA THR A 47 32.14 -23.82 5.77
C THR A 47 32.08 -24.14 7.27
N GLU A 48 31.50 -25.29 7.62
CA GLU A 48 31.52 -25.77 9.00
C GLU A 48 32.95 -25.88 9.53
N ASP A 49 33.87 -26.34 8.69
CA ASP A 49 35.30 -26.41 9.03
C ASP A 49 35.92 -25.04 9.37
N ASP A 50 35.49 -23.98 8.71
CA ASP A 50 35.97 -22.63 9.01
C ASP A 50 35.46 -22.15 10.38
N ILE A 51 34.22 -22.51 10.74
CA ILE A 51 33.67 -22.22 12.07
C ILE A 51 34.41 -23.06 13.13
N ILE A 52 34.63 -24.36 12.88
CA ILE A 52 35.32 -25.25 13.79
C ILE A 52 36.75 -24.79 14.07
N LYS A 53 37.48 -24.34 13.04
CA LYS A 53 38.85 -23.80 13.19
C LYS A 53 38.92 -22.65 14.18
N LEU A 54 37.90 -21.78 14.19
CA LEU A 54 37.83 -20.65 15.11
C LEU A 54 37.23 -21.01 16.48
N ASN A 55 36.57 -22.18 16.58
CA ASN A 55 35.86 -22.67 17.76
C ASN A 55 36.18 -24.16 18.01
N PRO A 56 37.39 -24.50 18.39
CA PRO A 56 37.75 -25.92 18.64
C PRO A 56 36.82 -26.54 19.68
N GLY A 57 36.29 -27.73 19.37
CA GLY A 57 35.33 -28.43 20.20
C GLY A 57 33.88 -28.30 19.77
N SER A 58 33.57 -27.35 18.86
CA SER A 58 32.23 -27.17 18.32
C SER A 58 31.80 -28.30 17.36
N GLU A 59 32.75 -29.07 16.84
CA GLU A 59 32.49 -30.25 15.98
C GLU A 59 31.70 -31.37 16.69
N LYS A 60 31.74 -31.40 18.03
CA LYS A 60 31.04 -32.42 18.81
C LYS A 60 29.64 -31.99 19.19
N VAL A 61 29.51 -30.82 19.71
CA VAL A 61 28.23 -30.26 20.16
C VAL A 61 28.31 -28.73 20.30
N ILE A 62 27.32 -28.04 19.82
CA ILE A 62 27.06 -26.61 20.13
C ILE A 62 25.81 -26.52 20.97
N ARG A 63 25.71 -25.54 21.87
CA ARG A 63 24.60 -25.36 22.81
C ARG A 63 23.94 -24.01 22.62
N THR A 64 22.64 -23.97 22.84
CA THR A 64 21.89 -22.70 22.89
C THR A 64 22.51 -21.74 23.89
N GLY A 65 22.74 -20.48 23.46
CA GLY A 65 23.42 -19.46 24.23
C GLY A 65 24.95 -19.48 24.11
N GLN A 66 25.53 -20.44 23.42
CA GLN A 66 26.98 -20.49 23.16
C GLN A 66 27.37 -19.42 22.14
N GLU A 67 28.44 -18.72 22.40
CA GLU A 67 29.02 -17.78 21.44
C GLU A 67 30.06 -18.49 20.55
N LEU A 68 29.88 -18.37 19.23
CA LEU A 68 30.81 -18.88 18.22
C LEU A 68 31.46 -17.74 17.47
N ARG A 69 32.76 -17.88 17.20
CA ARG A 69 33.50 -17.00 16.30
C ARG A 69 33.25 -17.43 14.86
N ILE A 70 32.68 -16.54 14.05
CA ILE A 70 32.39 -16.78 12.65
C ILE A 70 33.40 -16.02 11.81
N PRO A 71 34.12 -16.65 10.86
CA PRO A 71 35.13 -15.97 10.06
C PRO A 71 34.51 -14.88 9.20
N ASN A 72 35.07 -13.68 9.25
CA ASN A 72 34.67 -12.56 8.43
C ASN A 72 35.34 -12.68 7.04
N ARG A 73 34.75 -13.48 6.15
CA ARG A 73 35.18 -13.52 4.76
C ARG A 73 34.65 -12.27 4.06
N GLN A 74 35.55 -11.38 3.70
CA GLN A 74 35.22 -10.31 2.73
C GLN A 74 34.83 -10.99 1.42
N GLN A 75 33.53 -11.18 1.21
CA GLN A 75 33.04 -11.43 -0.15
C GLN A 75 32.99 -10.10 -0.90
N PRO A 76 33.39 -10.07 -2.17
CA PRO A 76 33.24 -8.91 -3.03
C PRO A 76 31.78 -8.90 -3.54
N ALA A 77 30.85 -8.49 -2.73
CA ALA A 77 29.51 -8.10 -3.15
C ALA A 77 28.94 -7.16 -2.08
N SER A 78 28.82 -5.94 -2.43
CA SER A 78 28.05 -4.82 -1.91
C SER A 78 26.87 -5.16 -0.99
N GLY A 79 27.08 -5.60 0.23
CA GLY A 79 26.04 -5.81 1.24
C GLY A 79 26.48 -5.24 2.60
N LYS A 80 25.51 -4.78 3.40
CA LYS A 80 25.73 -4.31 4.77
C LYS A 80 25.27 -5.41 5.73
N PHE A 81 26.00 -5.64 6.81
CA PHE A 81 25.51 -6.47 7.91
C PHE A 81 24.56 -5.64 8.78
N HIS A 82 23.44 -6.25 9.16
CA HIS A 82 22.47 -5.65 10.05
C HIS A 82 22.11 -6.61 11.19
N THR A 83 22.07 -6.10 12.41
CA THR A 83 21.61 -6.87 13.57
C THR A 83 20.14 -6.56 13.80
N ILE A 84 19.29 -7.56 13.70
CA ILE A 84 17.85 -7.44 13.86
C ILE A 84 17.49 -6.85 15.22
N GLN A 85 16.76 -5.74 15.21
CA GLN A 85 16.31 -5.03 16.41
C GLN A 85 14.86 -5.40 16.75
N LYS A 86 14.47 -5.10 17.99
CA LYS A 86 13.08 -5.32 18.43
C LYS A 86 12.10 -4.47 17.61
N GLY A 87 11.13 -5.13 16.98
CA GLY A 87 10.10 -4.50 16.15
C GLY A 87 10.48 -4.34 14.68
N GLU A 88 11.61 -4.91 14.24
CA GLU A 88 11.94 -5.07 12.84
C GLU A 88 11.32 -6.35 12.28
N THR A 89 10.95 -6.32 11.01
CA THR A 89 10.44 -7.46 10.24
C THR A 89 11.22 -7.58 8.94
N LEU A 90 11.19 -8.75 8.30
CA LEU A 90 11.80 -8.97 6.99
C LEU A 90 11.36 -7.91 5.97
N TYR A 91 10.05 -7.66 5.94
CA TYR A 91 9.45 -6.66 5.04
C TYR A 91 9.96 -5.25 5.34
N ARG A 92 9.97 -4.85 6.61
CA ARG A 92 10.44 -3.52 7.01
C ARG A 92 11.90 -3.30 6.62
N LEU A 93 12.77 -4.28 6.87
CA LEU A 93 14.18 -4.20 6.48
C LEU A 93 14.36 -4.19 4.96
N SER A 94 13.55 -4.94 4.21
CA SER A 94 13.60 -4.92 2.75
C SER A 94 13.21 -3.55 2.20
N VAL A 95 12.12 -2.96 2.70
CA VAL A 95 11.66 -1.61 2.29
C VAL A 95 12.67 -0.52 2.68
N GLU A 96 13.20 -0.55 3.92
CA GLU A 96 14.18 0.43 4.39
C GLU A 96 15.48 0.40 3.57
N ASN A 97 15.84 -0.77 3.04
CA ASN A 97 17.05 -0.97 2.25
C ASN A 97 16.81 -1.02 0.73
N ARG A 98 15.57 -0.81 0.26
CA ARG A 98 15.18 -0.79 -1.16
C ARG A 98 15.49 -2.09 -1.90
N ILE A 99 15.27 -3.20 -1.25
CA ILE A 99 15.41 -4.56 -1.80
C ILE A 99 14.10 -5.30 -1.58
N SER A 100 13.85 -6.34 -2.35
CA SER A 100 12.72 -7.23 -2.10
C SER A 100 12.99 -8.15 -0.90
N VAL A 101 11.93 -8.64 -0.26
CA VAL A 101 12.05 -9.68 0.78
C VAL A 101 12.76 -10.93 0.23
N LYS A 102 12.52 -11.24 -1.05
CA LYS A 102 13.19 -12.33 -1.73
C LYS A 102 14.72 -12.13 -1.81
N GLU A 103 15.17 -10.94 -2.24
CA GLU A 103 16.61 -10.62 -2.29
C GLU A 103 17.25 -10.65 -0.92
N LEU A 104 16.51 -10.20 0.13
CA LEU A 104 16.98 -10.29 1.50
C LEU A 104 17.11 -11.74 1.96
N CYS A 105 16.16 -12.62 1.63
CA CYS A 105 16.21 -14.03 1.94
C CYS A 105 17.26 -14.78 1.10
N ASP A 106 17.41 -14.45 -0.17
CA ASP A 106 18.43 -15.03 -1.05
C ASP A 106 19.86 -14.69 -0.58
N ALA A 107 20.06 -13.45 -0.07
CA ALA A 107 21.32 -13.02 0.53
C ALA A 107 21.57 -13.70 1.91
N ASN A 108 20.55 -14.29 2.51
CA ASN A 108 20.60 -14.96 3.81
C ASN A 108 19.97 -16.35 3.74
N PRO A 109 20.60 -17.34 3.12
CA PRO A 109 20.04 -18.66 2.94
C PRO A 109 19.56 -19.29 4.26
N GLY A 110 18.29 -19.67 4.29
CA GLY A 110 17.62 -20.20 5.49
C GLY A 110 16.94 -19.11 6.36
N LEU A 111 17.06 -17.83 6.00
CA LEU A 111 16.28 -16.76 6.65
C LEU A 111 14.81 -16.88 6.24
N SER A 112 13.94 -16.84 7.22
CA SER A 112 12.48 -16.88 7.05
C SER A 112 11.82 -16.12 8.20
N ALA A 113 10.52 -15.85 8.11
CA ALA A 113 9.78 -15.25 9.22
C ALA A 113 9.88 -16.10 10.51
N GLN A 114 10.06 -17.41 10.36
CA GLN A 114 10.17 -18.35 11.50
C GLN A 114 11.47 -18.21 12.28
N ASN A 115 12.55 -17.82 11.63
CA ASN A 115 13.87 -17.71 12.25
C ASN A 115 14.43 -16.28 12.25
N PHE A 116 13.61 -15.29 11.93
CA PHE A 116 13.94 -13.88 12.01
C PHE A 116 13.86 -13.41 13.47
N LYS A 117 14.99 -13.42 14.17
CA LYS A 117 15.02 -13.20 15.63
C LYS A 117 15.85 -11.98 16.01
N ILE A 118 15.40 -11.25 17.02
CA ILE A 118 16.13 -10.12 17.60
C ILE A 118 17.54 -10.56 18.00
N GLY A 119 18.54 -9.75 17.62
CA GLY A 119 19.95 -10.04 17.86
C GLY A 119 20.63 -10.88 16.77
N GLN A 120 19.89 -11.43 15.82
CA GLN A 120 20.43 -12.14 14.67
C GLN A 120 21.10 -11.14 13.72
N VAL A 121 22.28 -11.49 13.21
CA VAL A 121 22.97 -10.69 12.19
C VAL A 121 22.62 -11.25 10.82
N ILE A 122 22.17 -10.39 9.93
CA ILE A 122 21.81 -10.71 8.55
C ILE A 122 22.61 -9.84 7.57
N THR A 123 22.76 -10.32 6.35
CA THR A 123 23.34 -9.56 5.23
C THR A 123 22.22 -8.84 4.50
N ILE A 124 22.32 -7.53 4.37
CA ILE A 124 21.46 -6.73 3.52
C ILE A 124 22.21 -6.51 2.21
N PRO A 125 21.78 -7.09 1.09
CA PRO A 125 22.43 -6.89 -0.20
C PRO A 125 22.30 -5.43 -0.62
N ALA A 126 23.23 -4.95 -1.45
CA ALA A 126 23.02 -3.67 -2.11
C ALA A 126 21.85 -3.78 -3.06
N PRO A 127 21.08 -2.69 -3.26
CA PRO A 127 20.07 -2.64 -4.30
C PRO A 127 20.69 -3.07 -5.63
N SER A 128 20.08 -4.03 -6.32
CA SER A 128 20.55 -4.44 -7.65
C SER A 128 20.38 -3.27 -8.62
N ASP A 129 21.35 -3.05 -9.51
CA ASP A 129 21.26 -2.03 -10.58
C ASP A 129 20.09 -2.29 -11.57
N GLN A 130 19.29 -3.29 -11.32
CA GLN A 130 18.01 -3.57 -11.96
C GLN A 130 16.81 -3.05 -11.14
N ASP A 131 17.04 -2.04 -10.31
CA ASP A 131 15.96 -1.34 -9.61
C ASP A 131 15.10 -0.61 -10.66
N PRO A 132 13.79 -0.92 -10.80
CA PRO A 132 12.88 -0.21 -11.73
C PRO A 132 12.83 1.29 -11.47
N LEU A 133 13.34 1.75 -10.33
CA LEU A 133 13.42 3.17 -9.96
C LEU A 133 14.58 3.92 -10.63
N THR A 134 15.65 3.23 -11.06
CA THR A 134 16.83 3.89 -11.67
C THR A 134 16.83 3.79 -13.20
N SER A 135 16.28 2.71 -13.78
CA SER A 135 16.28 2.52 -15.25
C SER A 135 15.32 3.46 -15.99
N THR A 136 14.35 4.07 -15.29
CA THR A 136 13.41 5.03 -15.91
C THR A 136 13.97 6.45 -15.97
N ILE A 137 15.08 6.74 -15.29
CA ILE A 137 15.70 8.08 -15.27
C ILE A 137 16.72 8.27 -16.39
N GLU A 138 17.33 7.21 -16.89
CA GLU A 138 18.40 7.31 -17.90
C GLU A 138 17.93 7.25 -19.36
N ASN A 139 16.67 6.86 -19.64
CA ASN A 139 16.13 6.77 -21.00
C ASN A 139 15.03 7.78 -21.34
N ALA A 140 14.78 8.77 -20.51
CA ALA A 140 13.94 9.91 -20.86
C ALA A 140 14.80 10.96 -21.58
N GLY A 141 14.96 10.77 -22.87
CA GLY A 141 15.46 11.81 -23.74
C GLY A 141 14.56 13.04 -23.70
N ASP A 142 15.18 14.20 -23.87
CA ASP A 142 14.77 15.60 -23.87
C ASP A 142 13.33 16.00 -24.30
N ASP A 143 12.28 15.38 -23.78
CA ASP A 143 10.92 15.91 -23.89
C ASP A 143 10.32 16.10 -22.49
N ALA A 144 10.50 17.30 -21.95
CA ALA A 144 9.93 17.73 -20.68
C ALA A 144 8.39 17.84 -20.79
N PRO A 145 7.62 17.16 -19.92
CA PRO A 145 6.16 17.36 -19.88
C PRO A 145 5.83 18.76 -19.42
N GLN A 146 4.94 19.43 -20.14
CA GLN A 146 4.41 20.75 -19.79
C GLN A 146 3.62 20.69 -18.46
N GLU A 147 3.92 21.61 -17.55
CA GLU A 147 3.29 21.74 -16.24
C GLU A 147 1.81 22.15 -16.38
N ILE A 148 0.93 21.41 -15.69
CA ILE A 148 -0.44 21.84 -15.43
C ILE A 148 -0.39 22.95 -14.37
N LYS A 149 -0.87 24.14 -14.70
CA LYS A 149 -0.95 25.27 -13.78
C LYS A 149 -1.95 24.97 -12.66
N ALA A 150 -1.45 24.61 -11.49
CA ALA A 150 -2.21 24.78 -10.26
C ALA A 150 -2.07 26.25 -9.82
N ASP A 151 -3.18 26.90 -9.56
CA ASP A 151 -3.22 28.31 -9.18
C ASP A 151 -2.27 28.60 -8.00
N ALA A 152 -1.32 29.51 -8.23
CA ALA A 152 -0.29 29.90 -7.27
C ALA A 152 -0.80 30.67 -6.05
N HIS A 153 -2.10 30.92 -5.95
CA HIS A 153 -2.69 31.74 -4.88
C HIS A 153 -3.13 30.97 -3.62
N THR A 154 -3.14 29.62 -3.63
CA THR A 154 -3.62 28.82 -2.49
C THR A 154 -2.50 28.29 -1.57
N LEU A 155 -1.24 28.71 -1.76
CA LEU A 155 -0.07 28.18 -1.02
C LEU A 155 0.39 29.08 0.15
N GLN A 156 -0.45 29.95 0.68
CA GLN A 156 -0.10 30.80 1.83
C GLN A 156 -0.87 30.48 3.10
N SER A 157 -1.12 29.20 3.39
CA SER A 157 -1.56 28.78 4.72
C SER A 157 -0.40 28.17 5.53
N ASP A 158 -0.50 28.19 6.85
CA ASP A 158 0.52 27.68 7.80
C ASP A 158 0.97 26.22 7.55
N THR A 159 0.21 25.44 6.79
CA THR A 159 0.57 24.08 6.32
C THR A 159 1.76 24.04 5.35
N ALA A 160 2.12 25.17 4.72
CA ALA A 160 3.33 25.26 3.90
C ALA A 160 4.64 25.28 4.72
N ARG A 161 4.56 25.47 6.03
CA ARG A 161 5.71 25.69 6.91
C ARG A 161 6.21 24.43 7.60
N TYR A 162 5.33 23.42 7.78
CA TYR A 162 5.62 22.19 8.50
C TYR A 162 5.20 20.95 7.68
N LYS A 163 5.99 19.89 7.78
CA LYS A 163 5.76 18.61 7.07
C LYS A 163 4.52 17.89 7.60
N ALA A 164 4.31 17.92 8.91
CA ALA A 164 3.19 17.28 9.59
C ALA A 164 3.05 17.82 11.02
N THR A 165 1.95 17.43 11.68
CA THR A 165 1.82 17.48 13.14
C THR A 165 1.85 16.04 13.69
N HIS A 166 2.41 15.85 14.89
CA HIS A 166 2.50 14.56 15.56
C HIS A 166 1.94 14.65 16.97
N VAL A 167 1.09 13.70 17.36
CA VAL A 167 0.59 13.57 18.72
C VAL A 167 1.51 12.64 19.52
N VAL A 168 2.17 13.18 20.52
CA VAL A 168 3.17 12.48 21.32
C VAL A 168 2.56 11.27 22.04
N GLN A 169 3.09 10.08 21.79
CA GLN A 169 2.66 8.83 22.38
C GLN A 169 3.33 8.57 23.74
N LYS A 170 2.80 7.60 24.47
CA LYS A 170 3.36 7.20 25.77
C LYS A 170 4.83 6.76 25.61
N ARG A 171 5.72 7.37 26.38
CA ARG A 171 7.18 7.13 26.36
C ARG A 171 7.91 7.57 25.09
N GLU A 172 7.31 8.36 24.22
CA GLU A 172 8.05 8.98 23.12
C GLU A 172 8.98 10.07 23.64
N THR A 173 10.06 10.26 22.93
CA THR A 173 11.08 11.28 23.19
C THR A 173 11.32 12.12 21.95
N ILE A 174 11.84 13.33 22.11
CA ILE A 174 12.23 14.19 21.00
C ILE A 174 13.16 13.43 20.02
N PHE A 175 14.13 12.68 20.57
CA PHE A 175 15.04 11.87 19.76
C PHE A 175 14.29 10.85 18.88
N ARG A 176 13.30 10.14 19.45
CA ARG A 176 12.55 9.12 18.73
C ARG A 176 11.66 9.72 17.66
N ILE A 177 10.98 10.83 17.98
CA ILE A 177 10.15 11.56 17.03
C ILE A 177 11.02 12.11 15.89
N SER A 178 12.11 12.79 16.21
CA SER A 178 13.04 13.34 15.20
C SER A 178 13.55 12.26 14.25
N ARG A 179 13.94 11.10 14.79
CA ARG A 179 14.39 9.96 13.98
C ARG A 179 13.27 9.40 13.08
N ASN A 180 12.06 9.26 13.59
CA ASN A 180 10.92 8.74 12.82
C ASN A 180 10.56 9.63 11.61
N TYR A 181 10.79 10.93 11.72
CA TYR A 181 10.49 11.89 10.66
C TYR A 181 11.73 12.32 9.86
N ASN A 182 12.88 11.69 10.10
CA ASN A 182 14.15 11.98 9.43
C ASN A 182 14.55 13.47 9.52
N ILE A 183 14.43 14.05 10.71
CA ILE A 183 14.84 15.41 11.05
C ILE A 183 15.82 15.36 12.23
N SER A 184 16.64 16.37 12.38
CA SER A 184 17.49 16.51 13.56
C SER A 184 16.69 16.97 14.78
N GLN A 185 17.18 16.69 15.98
CA GLN A 185 16.58 17.25 17.21
C GLN A 185 16.63 18.78 17.24
N ALA A 186 17.64 19.38 16.60
CA ALA A 186 17.75 20.83 16.49
C ALA A 186 16.61 21.41 15.64
N GLU A 187 16.31 20.82 14.48
CA GLU A 187 15.18 21.18 13.62
C GLU A 187 13.84 20.99 14.34
N PHE A 188 13.69 19.88 15.07
CA PHE A 188 12.49 19.67 15.88
C PHE A 188 12.30 20.77 16.93
N LEU A 189 13.36 21.14 17.66
CA LEU A 189 13.31 22.18 18.70
C LEU A 189 13.19 23.61 18.13
N GLU A 190 13.59 23.83 16.88
CA GLU A 190 13.36 25.08 16.18
C GLU A 190 11.88 25.25 15.82
N ALA A 191 11.24 24.17 15.41
CA ALA A 191 9.79 24.15 15.11
C ALA A 191 8.90 24.12 16.37
N ASN A 192 9.44 23.69 17.51
CA ASN A 192 8.75 23.53 18.80
C ASN A 192 9.61 24.11 19.93
N PRO A 193 9.82 25.42 19.97
CA PRO A 193 10.78 26.05 20.89
C PRO A 193 10.41 25.88 22.35
N GLU A 194 9.15 25.63 22.70
CA GLU A 194 8.64 25.39 24.05
C GLU A 194 9.28 24.13 24.69
N TYR A 195 9.71 23.15 23.87
CA TYR A 195 10.33 21.91 24.36
C TYR A 195 11.84 22.01 24.57
N ARG A 196 12.44 23.17 24.38
CA ARG A 196 13.86 23.40 24.75
C ARG A 196 14.07 23.33 26.27
N TYR A 197 13.06 23.74 27.02
CA TYR A 197 13.16 23.88 28.49
C TYR A 197 12.08 23.08 29.24
N THR A 198 11.13 22.46 28.51
CA THR A 198 10.05 21.67 29.11
C THR A 198 10.12 20.21 28.63
N LYS A 199 9.62 19.30 29.47
CA LYS A 199 9.52 17.88 29.10
C LYS A 199 8.35 17.67 28.13
N LEU A 200 8.60 16.86 27.11
CA LEU A 200 7.58 16.39 26.18
C LEU A 200 6.53 15.57 26.95
N LYS A 201 5.24 15.91 26.81
CA LYS A 201 4.13 15.24 27.50
C LYS A 201 3.35 14.38 26.52
N GLN A 202 2.88 13.22 26.99
CA GLN A 202 1.96 12.39 26.21
C GLN A 202 0.69 13.20 25.86
N GLY A 203 0.22 13.08 24.62
CA GLY A 203 -0.93 13.81 24.10
C GLY A 203 -0.62 15.21 23.59
N ALA A 204 0.59 15.72 23.78
CA ALA A 204 0.99 17.00 23.19
C ALA A 204 1.04 16.90 21.68
N VAL A 205 0.57 17.93 20.98
CA VAL A 205 0.68 18.04 19.51
C VAL A 205 1.94 18.84 19.21
N VAL A 206 2.86 18.23 18.46
CA VAL A 206 4.12 18.84 18.05
C VAL A 206 4.18 19.04 16.54
N LYS A 207 4.87 20.05 16.08
CA LYS A 207 5.06 20.40 14.67
C LYS A 207 6.30 19.68 14.15
N ILE A 208 6.19 19.03 13.01
CA ILE A 208 7.28 18.35 12.34
C ILE A 208 7.75 19.23 11.18
N PRO A 209 8.94 19.84 11.24
CA PRO A 209 9.46 20.66 10.16
C PRO A 209 9.95 19.80 8.99
N PHE A 210 10.13 20.42 7.83
CA PHE A 210 10.94 19.83 6.77
C PHE A 210 12.41 19.83 7.20
N SER A 211 13.17 18.82 6.82
CA SER A 211 14.61 18.84 7.03
C SER A 211 15.24 20.01 6.27
N ARG A 212 16.43 20.44 6.70
CA ARG A 212 17.15 21.53 6.07
C ARG A 212 17.42 21.25 4.58
N GLU A 213 17.72 20.01 4.26
CA GLU A 213 17.94 19.54 2.89
C GLU A 213 16.64 19.60 2.06
N GLU A 214 15.52 19.12 2.60
CA GLU A 214 14.19 19.22 1.96
C GLU A 214 13.78 20.69 1.75
N THR A 215 14.07 21.54 2.71
CA THR A 215 13.75 22.98 2.64
C THR A 215 14.56 23.68 1.53
N GLU A 216 15.86 23.41 1.42
CA GLU A 216 16.71 24.00 0.37
C GLU A 216 16.36 23.43 -1.02
N ARG A 217 16.01 22.15 -1.10
CA ARG A 217 15.52 21.55 -2.34
C ARG A 217 14.21 22.19 -2.80
N ARG A 218 13.26 22.43 -1.88
CA ARG A 218 11.99 23.10 -2.19
C ARG A 218 12.21 24.53 -2.67
N LYS A 219 13.09 25.29 -2.04
CA LYS A 219 13.45 26.65 -2.47
C LYS A 219 14.05 26.65 -3.88
N ARG A 220 14.92 25.68 -4.19
CA ARG A 220 15.51 25.54 -5.52
C ARG A 220 14.46 25.25 -6.57
N LEU A 221 13.58 24.28 -6.32
CA LEU A 221 12.47 23.92 -7.22
C LEU A 221 11.50 25.08 -7.44
N LEU A 222 11.19 25.88 -6.40
CA LEU A 222 10.34 27.05 -6.51
C LEU A 222 11.01 28.16 -7.35
N SER A 223 12.31 28.39 -7.17
CA SER A 223 13.05 29.38 -7.97
C SER A 223 13.19 28.96 -9.43
N GLU A 224 13.39 27.66 -9.68
CA GLU A 224 13.43 27.10 -11.04
C GLU A 224 12.06 27.18 -11.72
N ALA A 225 10.99 26.88 -11.00
CA ALA A 225 9.61 27.03 -11.51
C ALA A 225 9.26 28.49 -11.82
N GLN A 226 9.64 29.45 -10.95
CA GLN A 226 9.44 30.87 -11.19
C GLN A 226 10.24 31.38 -12.40
N ASN A 227 11.48 30.93 -12.57
CA ASN A 227 12.31 31.30 -13.72
C ASN A 227 11.77 30.71 -15.04
N ARG A 228 11.17 29.49 -15.02
CA ARG A 228 10.51 28.90 -16.20
C ARG A 228 9.21 29.64 -16.56
N MET A 229 8.42 30.09 -15.59
CA MET A 229 7.22 30.87 -15.83
C MET A 229 7.49 32.23 -16.53
N GLN A 230 8.65 32.83 -16.31
CA GLN A 230 9.01 34.11 -16.93
C GLN A 230 9.56 33.96 -18.37
N SER A 231 9.85 32.72 -18.82
CA SER A 231 10.51 32.47 -20.12
C SER A 231 9.60 31.91 -21.22
N ILE A 232 8.29 31.73 -20.99
CA ILE A 232 7.35 31.19 -21.98
C ILE A 232 6.64 32.34 -22.71
N PRO A 233 6.84 32.53 -24.01
CA PRO A 233 6.09 33.55 -24.78
C PRO A 233 4.61 33.17 -24.90
N ASP A 234 3.71 34.12 -24.75
CA ASP A 234 2.24 33.98 -24.88
C ASP A 234 1.75 33.33 -26.17
N SER A 235 2.57 33.35 -27.22
CA SER A 235 2.25 32.77 -28.53
C SER A 235 2.26 31.24 -28.57
N THR A 236 2.83 30.57 -27.55
CA THR A 236 2.93 29.10 -27.48
C THR A 236 1.67 28.47 -26.90
N LEU A 237 0.87 29.23 -26.15
CA LEU A 237 -0.38 28.78 -25.52
C LEU A 237 -1.54 28.59 -26.51
N PHE A 238 -1.46 29.17 -27.72
CA PHE A 238 -2.54 29.16 -28.72
C PHE A 238 -2.35 28.16 -29.87
N ARG A 239 -1.28 27.37 -29.91
CA ARG A 239 -0.98 26.44 -31.03
C ARG A 239 -1.29 24.97 -30.78
N MET A 240 -2.12 24.61 -29.79
CA MET A 240 -2.42 23.20 -29.48
C MET A 240 -3.75 22.70 -30.07
N ASN A 241 -4.28 23.30 -31.14
CA ASN A 241 -5.56 22.87 -31.71
C ASN A 241 -5.48 21.93 -32.93
N ASP A 242 -4.31 21.41 -33.29
CA ASP A 242 -4.21 20.54 -34.47
C ASP A 242 -3.43 19.26 -34.18
N ILE A 243 -4.05 18.31 -33.45
CA ILE A 243 -3.71 16.87 -33.62
C ILE A 243 -5.01 16.08 -33.48
N THR A 244 -5.72 15.92 -34.59
CA THR A 244 -6.80 14.96 -34.71
C THR A 244 -6.24 13.70 -35.38
N SER A 245 -6.24 12.58 -34.64
CA SER A 245 -6.35 11.27 -35.29
C SER A 245 -6.80 10.21 -34.28
N GLY A 246 -7.96 9.65 -34.47
CA GLY A 246 -8.32 8.34 -33.94
C GLY A 246 -9.33 8.27 -32.80
N THR A 247 -10.06 9.33 -32.48
CA THR A 247 -11.19 9.24 -31.55
C THR A 247 -12.51 9.33 -32.30
N THR A 248 -13.45 8.43 -32.02
CA THR A 248 -14.82 8.44 -32.56
C THR A 248 -15.64 9.60 -32.04
N HIS A 249 -15.14 10.39 -31.12
CA HIS A 249 -15.76 11.60 -30.59
C HIS A 249 -15.08 12.85 -31.18
N GLU A 250 -15.73 13.49 -32.14
CA GLU A 250 -15.35 14.82 -32.62
C GLU A 250 -15.77 15.85 -31.54
N GLY A 251 -14.91 16.09 -30.52
CA GLY A 251 -15.19 17.12 -29.52
C GLY A 251 -14.44 16.92 -28.20
N VAL A 252 -14.51 17.94 -27.37
CA VAL A 252 -14.00 17.92 -26.00
C VAL A 252 -15.05 17.27 -25.10
N LEU A 253 -14.71 16.18 -24.39
CA LEU A 253 -15.58 15.61 -23.36
C LEU A 253 -15.66 16.56 -22.17
N THR A 254 -16.86 16.85 -21.68
CA THR A 254 -17.04 17.62 -20.45
C THR A 254 -17.50 16.71 -19.32
N ALA A 255 -16.73 16.65 -18.25
CA ALA A 255 -17.06 15.93 -17.04
C ALA A 255 -17.32 16.89 -15.87
N ALA A 256 -18.25 16.54 -14.99
CA ALA A 256 -18.47 17.25 -13.74
C ALA A 256 -18.03 16.37 -12.55
N LEU A 257 -17.31 16.97 -11.60
CA LEU A 257 -16.94 16.34 -10.33
C LEU A 257 -17.62 17.14 -9.20
N ILE A 258 -18.50 16.48 -8.45
CA ILE A 258 -19.25 17.09 -7.34
C ILE A 258 -18.85 16.36 -6.05
N LEU A 259 -18.04 16.97 -5.20
CA LEU A 259 -17.57 16.37 -3.95
C LEU A 259 -17.54 17.41 -2.81
N PRO A 260 -17.64 16.98 -1.53
CA PRO A 260 -17.54 17.88 -0.38
C PRO A 260 -16.06 18.21 -0.09
N PHE A 261 -15.53 19.24 -0.73
CA PHE A 261 -14.13 19.64 -0.55
C PHE A 261 -13.90 20.47 0.71
N ALA A 262 -14.91 21.25 1.13
CA ALA A 262 -14.86 22.23 2.24
C ALA A 262 -13.55 23.02 2.26
N LEU A 263 -13.52 24.10 1.55
CA LEU A 263 -12.35 24.96 1.36
C LEU A 263 -11.99 25.81 2.60
N GLU A 264 -12.59 25.53 3.76
CA GLU A 264 -12.35 26.25 5.01
C GLU A 264 -11.13 25.71 5.76
N ASP A 265 -10.54 26.51 6.65
CA ASP A 265 -9.21 26.35 7.25
C ASP A 265 -8.95 25.07 8.08
N SER A 266 -9.93 24.20 8.29
CA SER A 266 -9.82 22.98 9.09
C SER A 266 -10.34 21.72 8.39
N ALA A 267 -9.86 21.46 7.18
CA ALA A 267 -10.26 20.28 6.40
C ALA A 267 -10.13 18.98 7.19
N THR A 268 -11.23 18.27 7.33
CA THR A 268 -11.30 16.94 7.95
C THR A 268 -10.51 15.90 7.14
N THR A 269 -10.25 14.75 7.74
CA THR A 269 -9.62 13.63 7.01
C THR A 269 -10.42 13.22 5.78
N ASP A 270 -11.76 13.22 5.86
CA ASP A 270 -12.63 12.87 4.73
C ASP A 270 -12.54 13.89 3.59
N GLN A 271 -12.49 15.17 3.89
CA GLN A 271 -12.32 16.22 2.88
C GLN A 271 -10.96 16.10 2.18
N LYS A 272 -9.89 15.78 2.93
CA LYS A 272 -8.57 15.50 2.35
C LYS A 272 -8.59 14.31 1.40
N LYS A 273 -9.37 13.28 1.71
CA LYS A 273 -9.58 12.14 0.81
C LYS A 273 -10.28 12.56 -0.49
N MET A 274 -11.26 13.48 -0.42
CA MET A 274 -11.94 14.01 -1.62
C MET A 274 -10.96 14.81 -2.49
N VAL A 275 -10.08 15.60 -1.88
CA VAL A 275 -9.01 16.30 -2.61
C VAL A 275 -8.05 15.28 -3.27
N GLU A 276 -7.69 14.20 -2.61
CA GLU A 276 -6.85 13.17 -3.23
C GLU A 276 -7.54 12.44 -4.37
N PHE A 277 -8.83 12.17 -4.25
CA PHE A 277 -9.61 11.62 -5.36
C PHE A 277 -9.58 12.54 -6.58
N TYR A 278 -9.81 13.83 -6.37
CA TYR A 278 -9.68 14.84 -7.43
C TYR A 278 -8.28 14.86 -8.04
N GLN A 279 -7.23 14.84 -7.22
CA GLN A 279 -5.86 14.80 -7.71
C GLN A 279 -5.56 13.55 -8.55
N GLY A 280 -6.10 12.39 -8.14
CA GLY A 280 -6.04 11.17 -8.95
C GLY A 280 -6.73 11.34 -10.30
N MET A 281 -7.91 11.95 -10.31
CA MET A 281 -8.64 12.23 -11.54
C MET A 281 -7.85 13.16 -12.47
N LEU A 282 -7.15 14.18 -11.95
CA LEU A 282 -6.27 15.02 -12.75
C LEU A 282 -5.14 14.23 -13.44
N LEU A 283 -4.58 13.22 -12.76
CA LEU A 283 -3.58 12.34 -13.37
C LEU A 283 -4.18 11.45 -14.48
N ALA A 284 -5.43 11.03 -14.32
CA ALA A 284 -6.15 10.33 -15.38
C ALA A 284 -6.37 11.21 -16.61
N LEU A 285 -6.70 12.49 -16.40
CA LEU A 285 -6.84 13.45 -17.49
C LEU A 285 -5.52 13.70 -18.20
N ASP A 286 -4.42 13.76 -17.48
CA ASP A 286 -3.08 13.91 -18.09
C ASP A 286 -2.73 12.71 -18.96
N ARG A 287 -3.01 11.48 -18.50
CA ARG A 287 -2.87 10.27 -19.33
C ARG A 287 -3.74 10.30 -20.58
N LEU A 288 -5.03 10.63 -20.42
CA LEU A 288 -5.98 10.73 -21.54
C LEU A 288 -5.54 11.76 -22.57
N LYS A 289 -5.04 12.91 -22.13
CA LYS A 289 -4.47 13.94 -22.99
C LYS A 289 -3.30 13.40 -23.83
N ASN A 290 -2.40 12.63 -23.22
CA ASN A 290 -1.29 11.99 -23.92
C ASN A 290 -1.76 10.91 -24.91
N GLU A 291 -2.96 10.37 -24.71
CA GLU A 291 -3.63 9.44 -25.64
C GLU A 291 -4.51 10.16 -26.69
N GLY A 292 -4.49 11.50 -26.73
CA GLY A 292 -5.24 12.31 -27.70
C GLY A 292 -6.68 12.61 -27.31
N VAL A 293 -7.11 12.29 -26.07
CA VAL A 293 -8.46 12.57 -25.56
C VAL A 293 -8.46 13.90 -24.81
N SER A 294 -9.24 14.87 -25.29
CA SER A 294 -9.42 16.17 -24.60
C SER A 294 -10.62 16.13 -23.65
N VAL A 295 -10.41 16.50 -22.39
CA VAL A 295 -11.43 16.51 -21.36
C VAL A 295 -11.46 17.87 -20.67
N ASN A 296 -12.66 18.46 -20.54
CA ASN A 296 -12.95 19.62 -19.71
C ASN A 296 -13.55 19.13 -18.37
N LEU A 297 -12.83 19.26 -17.28
CA LEU A 297 -13.30 18.87 -15.94
C LEU A 297 -13.82 20.09 -15.18
N LYS A 298 -15.14 20.14 -14.95
CA LYS A 298 -15.80 21.11 -14.09
C LYS A 298 -15.86 20.56 -12.66
N VAL A 299 -15.37 21.32 -11.69
CA VAL A 299 -15.27 20.86 -10.29
C VAL A 299 -16.15 21.73 -9.41
N PHE A 300 -17.00 21.08 -8.62
CA PHE A 300 -17.96 21.74 -7.75
C PHE A 300 -17.85 21.22 -6.32
N ASP A 301 -17.91 22.13 -5.35
CA ASP A 301 -17.98 21.78 -3.94
C ASP A 301 -19.45 21.57 -3.54
N SER A 302 -19.81 20.35 -3.16
CA SER A 302 -21.17 20.04 -2.67
C SER A 302 -21.44 20.55 -1.26
N LYS A 303 -20.43 21.05 -0.56
CA LYS A 303 -20.51 21.50 0.84
C LYS A 303 -20.98 20.41 1.81
N GLY A 304 -21.71 20.79 2.87
CA GLY A 304 -22.23 19.89 3.89
C GLY A 304 -23.54 19.22 3.51
N ASP A 305 -23.94 18.22 4.31
CA ASP A 305 -25.13 17.40 4.08
C ASP A 305 -26.46 18.17 4.24
N ASP A 306 -26.39 19.33 4.85
CA ASP A 306 -27.51 20.24 5.13
C ASP A 306 -27.80 21.22 3.98
N THR A 307 -27.02 21.17 2.90
CA THR A 307 -27.20 22.01 1.71
C THR A 307 -27.82 21.20 0.57
N SER A 308 -28.59 21.85 -0.33
CA SER A 308 -29.08 21.25 -1.57
C SER A 308 -28.18 21.62 -2.73
N ILE A 309 -27.93 20.67 -3.64
CA ILE A 309 -27.21 20.90 -4.90
C ILE A 309 -28.14 21.14 -6.09
N GLU A 310 -29.47 21.10 -5.92
CA GLU A 310 -30.43 21.38 -7.01
C GLU A 310 -30.17 22.74 -7.68
N PRO A 311 -29.96 23.87 -6.94
CA PRO A 311 -29.67 25.14 -7.58
C PRO A 311 -28.37 25.12 -8.40
N LEU A 312 -27.39 24.30 -8.01
CA LEU A 312 -26.17 24.10 -8.77
C LEU A 312 -26.44 23.33 -10.07
N LEU A 313 -27.20 22.24 -10.00
CA LEU A 313 -27.56 21.42 -11.16
C LEU A 313 -28.39 22.19 -12.19
N GLU A 314 -29.26 23.09 -11.74
CA GLU A 314 -30.13 23.92 -12.58
C GLU A 314 -29.46 25.23 -13.06
N SER A 315 -28.20 25.47 -12.70
CA SER A 315 -27.50 26.73 -13.01
C SER A 315 -27.10 26.90 -14.48
N GLY A 316 -27.38 25.92 -15.35
CA GLY A 316 -26.91 25.88 -16.74
C GLY A 316 -25.43 25.48 -16.90
N GLN A 317 -24.70 25.29 -15.80
CA GLN A 317 -23.30 24.87 -15.85
C GLN A 317 -23.13 23.40 -16.27
N PHE A 318 -24.20 22.62 -16.26
CA PHE A 318 -24.21 21.19 -16.61
C PHE A 318 -24.76 20.90 -18.02
N ASP A 319 -25.13 21.90 -18.80
CA ASP A 319 -25.78 21.73 -20.12
C ASP A 319 -24.91 20.98 -21.14
N ASP A 320 -23.57 21.09 -21.02
CA ASP A 320 -22.58 20.44 -21.88
C ASP A 320 -21.89 19.24 -21.22
N VAL A 321 -22.34 18.79 -20.04
CA VAL A 321 -21.72 17.70 -19.29
C VAL A 321 -22.10 16.35 -19.89
N ASN A 322 -21.11 15.48 -20.07
CA ASN A 322 -21.26 14.12 -20.59
C ASN A 322 -21.30 13.07 -19.49
N VAL A 323 -20.76 13.35 -18.31
CA VAL A 323 -20.74 12.46 -17.15
C VAL A 323 -20.57 13.25 -15.85
N ILE A 324 -21.24 12.81 -14.79
CA ILE A 324 -21.10 13.37 -13.44
C ILE A 324 -20.42 12.34 -12.53
N PHE A 325 -19.36 12.73 -11.82
CA PHE A 325 -18.70 11.95 -10.76
C PHE A 325 -19.08 12.49 -9.40
N GLY A 326 -19.57 11.64 -8.51
CA GLY A 326 -20.18 12.03 -7.26
C GLY A 326 -21.67 12.38 -7.45
N PRO A 327 -22.31 13.01 -6.47
CA PRO A 327 -21.82 13.41 -5.15
C PRO A 327 -21.61 12.23 -4.19
N LYS A 328 -21.16 12.56 -2.95
CA LYS A 328 -20.92 11.56 -1.89
C LYS A 328 -22.15 11.35 -1.01
N ASN A 329 -22.85 12.40 -0.65
CA ASN A 329 -23.90 12.40 0.37
C ASN A 329 -25.23 11.89 -0.20
N THR A 330 -25.96 11.10 0.58
CA THR A 330 -27.21 10.43 0.11
C THR A 330 -28.27 11.44 -0.39
N THR A 331 -28.46 12.58 0.30
CA THR A 331 -29.39 13.62 -0.15
C THR A 331 -29.00 14.18 -1.51
N HIS A 332 -27.73 14.52 -1.68
CA HIS A 332 -27.21 15.05 -2.94
C HIS A 332 -27.24 13.99 -4.06
N ILE A 333 -27.04 12.69 -3.72
CA ILE A 333 -27.16 11.60 -4.68
C ILE A 333 -28.59 11.55 -5.24
N ALA A 334 -29.62 11.61 -4.39
CA ALA A 334 -31.00 11.59 -4.84
C ALA A 334 -31.35 12.79 -5.75
N GLU A 335 -30.81 13.99 -5.44
CA GLU A 335 -30.96 15.19 -6.29
C GLU A 335 -30.26 14.99 -7.65
N ALA A 336 -29.01 14.56 -7.65
CA ALA A 336 -28.23 14.31 -8.86
C ALA A 336 -28.84 13.17 -9.71
N ALA A 337 -29.36 12.11 -9.08
CA ALA A 337 -30.00 10.99 -9.76
C ALA A 337 -31.28 11.43 -10.50
N ARG A 338 -32.12 12.24 -9.88
CA ARG A 338 -33.30 12.83 -10.56
C ARG A 338 -32.90 13.67 -11.77
N TRP A 339 -31.89 14.54 -11.59
CA TRP A 339 -31.38 15.37 -12.67
C TRP A 339 -30.77 14.53 -13.80
N SER A 340 -29.97 13.53 -13.47
CA SER A 340 -29.35 12.56 -14.39
C SER A 340 -30.38 11.83 -15.25
N THR A 341 -31.47 11.35 -14.64
CA THR A 341 -32.57 10.70 -15.37
C THR A 341 -33.22 11.64 -16.39
N THR A 342 -33.47 12.89 -15.99
CA THR A 342 -34.16 13.87 -16.86
C THR A 342 -33.26 14.25 -18.06
N HIS A 343 -31.95 14.36 -17.86
CA HIS A 343 -31.01 14.79 -18.89
C HIS A 343 -30.29 13.62 -19.61
N GLN A 344 -30.54 12.37 -19.18
CA GLN A 344 -29.92 11.15 -19.73
C GLN A 344 -28.38 11.19 -19.66
N ILE A 345 -27.85 11.66 -18.55
CA ILE A 345 -26.41 11.81 -18.33
C ILE A 345 -25.94 10.77 -17.29
N PRO A 346 -24.88 10.00 -17.58
CA PRO A 346 -24.31 9.06 -16.62
C PRO A 346 -23.89 9.72 -15.30
N LEU A 347 -24.33 9.12 -14.19
CA LEU A 347 -24.01 9.50 -12.82
C LEU A 347 -23.16 8.42 -12.15
N VAL A 348 -21.89 8.68 -11.97
CA VAL A 348 -20.93 7.75 -11.38
C VAL A 348 -20.79 8.03 -9.88
N LEU A 349 -21.12 7.04 -9.05
CA LEU A 349 -21.10 7.13 -7.59
C LEU A 349 -19.95 6.31 -7.00
N PRO A 350 -18.77 6.91 -6.81
CA PRO A 350 -17.61 6.17 -6.32
C PRO A 350 -17.64 5.91 -4.81
N MET A 351 -18.23 6.79 -4.01
CA MET A 351 -18.03 6.81 -2.56
C MET A 351 -19.14 6.14 -1.76
N ASN A 352 -20.36 6.07 -2.29
CA ASN A 352 -21.52 5.58 -1.55
C ASN A 352 -21.83 4.13 -1.92
N SER A 353 -22.00 3.26 -0.91
CA SER A 353 -22.38 1.86 -1.09
C SER A 353 -23.89 1.59 -0.99
N ASN A 354 -24.68 2.58 -0.56
CA ASN A 354 -26.10 2.43 -0.26
C ASN A 354 -26.95 3.39 -1.10
N ALA A 355 -26.65 3.52 -2.39
CA ALA A 355 -27.44 4.35 -3.30
C ALA A 355 -28.61 3.54 -3.84
N ASP A 356 -29.78 3.62 -3.20
CA ASP A 356 -31.01 2.96 -3.66
C ASP A 356 -31.43 3.41 -5.06
N ASP A 357 -31.01 4.58 -5.48
CA ASP A 357 -31.23 5.12 -6.82
C ASP A 357 -30.73 4.21 -7.95
N VAL A 358 -29.71 3.39 -7.70
CA VAL A 358 -29.20 2.43 -8.69
C VAL A 358 -30.27 1.42 -9.14
N PHE A 359 -31.25 1.11 -8.30
CA PHE A 359 -32.30 0.14 -8.64
C PHE A 359 -33.40 0.70 -9.56
N ASN A 360 -33.51 2.02 -9.66
CA ASN A 360 -34.61 2.70 -10.36
C ASN A 360 -34.14 3.71 -11.41
N ASN A 361 -32.83 3.90 -11.57
CA ASN A 361 -32.25 4.88 -12.49
C ASN A 361 -31.21 4.21 -13.41
N PRO A 362 -31.48 4.08 -14.72
CA PRO A 362 -30.58 3.40 -15.65
C PRO A 362 -29.25 4.13 -15.90
N TYR A 363 -29.13 5.39 -15.50
CA TYR A 363 -27.93 6.22 -15.71
C TYR A 363 -26.99 6.18 -14.51
N VAL A 364 -27.32 5.52 -13.40
CA VAL A 364 -26.49 5.44 -12.20
C VAL A 364 -25.49 4.30 -12.31
N PHE A 365 -24.21 4.61 -12.05
CA PHE A 365 -23.11 3.66 -11.95
C PHE A 365 -22.54 3.67 -10.54
N GLN A 366 -22.83 2.65 -9.75
CA GLN A 366 -22.35 2.51 -8.39
C GLN A 366 -21.06 1.69 -8.36
N LEU A 367 -19.95 2.31 -7.94
CA LEU A 367 -18.64 1.67 -7.89
C LEU A 367 -18.39 0.98 -6.56
N ASN A 368 -18.76 1.65 -5.45
CA ASN A 368 -18.66 1.09 -4.12
C ASN A 368 -19.90 0.23 -3.83
N THR A 369 -19.84 -1.02 -4.27
CA THR A 369 -20.95 -1.96 -4.13
C THR A 369 -20.94 -2.60 -2.74
N PRO A 370 -22.09 -2.80 -2.07
CA PRO A 370 -22.15 -3.54 -0.80
C PRO A 370 -21.56 -4.94 -0.93
N GLN A 371 -20.81 -5.38 0.07
CA GLN A 371 -20.08 -6.66 0.03
C GLN A 371 -20.96 -7.86 -0.32
N SER A 372 -22.22 -7.89 0.14
CA SER A 372 -23.15 -8.96 -0.13
C SER A 372 -23.39 -9.23 -1.63
N TYR A 373 -23.23 -8.24 -2.49
CA TYR A 373 -23.36 -8.43 -3.93
C TYR A 373 -22.19 -9.18 -4.57
N PHE A 374 -21.04 -9.23 -3.91
CA PHE A 374 -19.87 -9.98 -4.37
C PHE A 374 -19.88 -11.44 -3.92
N HIS A 375 -20.64 -11.81 -2.88
CA HIS A 375 -20.51 -13.10 -2.21
C HIS A 375 -20.61 -14.27 -3.19
N GLN A 376 -21.57 -14.27 -4.10
CA GLN A 376 -21.72 -15.38 -5.05
C GLN A 376 -20.51 -15.52 -5.99
N GLU A 377 -19.96 -14.41 -6.44
CA GLU A 377 -18.75 -14.39 -7.26
C GLU A 377 -17.54 -14.92 -6.47
N ILE A 378 -17.41 -14.48 -5.21
CA ILE A 378 -16.34 -14.94 -4.33
C ILE A 378 -16.44 -16.45 -4.10
N TYR A 379 -17.64 -17.01 -3.89
CA TYR A 379 -17.79 -18.45 -3.71
C TYR A 379 -17.40 -19.23 -4.96
N ASN A 380 -17.75 -18.72 -6.15
CA ASN A 380 -17.37 -19.33 -7.41
C ASN A 380 -15.84 -19.32 -7.58
N HIS A 381 -15.20 -18.18 -7.38
CA HIS A 381 -13.74 -18.05 -7.46
C HIS A 381 -13.03 -18.85 -6.38
N PHE A 382 -13.61 -18.93 -5.17
CA PHE A 382 -13.07 -19.77 -4.10
C PHE A 382 -13.03 -21.26 -4.53
N LEU A 383 -14.07 -21.78 -5.13
CA LEU A 383 -14.14 -23.16 -5.57
C LEU A 383 -13.34 -23.43 -6.86
N GLU A 384 -13.12 -22.40 -7.67
CA GLU A 384 -12.19 -22.46 -8.80
C GLU A 384 -10.74 -22.51 -8.32
N GLN A 385 -10.39 -21.68 -7.34
CA GLN A 385 -9.03 -21.61 -6.76
C GLN A 385 -8.70 -22.86 -5.93
N PHE A 386 -9.68 -23.38 -5.20
CA PHE A 386 -9.53 -24.53 -4.32
C PHE A 386 -10.47 -25.67 -4.76
N PRO A 387 -10.09 -26.46 -5.78
CA PRO A 387 -11.00 -27.46 -6.38
C PRO A 387 -11.23 -28.70 -5.49
N ASN A 388 -10.37 -28.94 -4.50
CA ASN A 388 -10.50 -30.08 -3.55
C ASN A 388 -10.35 -29.59 -2.10
N PRO A 389 -11.21 -28.66 -1.62
CA PRO A 389 -11.03 -28.06 -0.33
C PRO A 389 -11.47 -28.99 0.82
N ASN A 390 -10.79 -28.86 1.94
CA ASN A 390 -11.28 -29.20 3.26
C ASN A 390 -11.49 -27.90 4.01
N VAL A 391 -12.74 -27.42 4.11
CA VAL A 391 -13.05 -26.11 4.66
C VAL A 391 -13.24 -26.22 6.17
N ILE A 392 -12.48 -25.41 6.93
CA ILE A 392 -12.53 -25.36 8.39
C ILE A 392 -12.93 -23.94 8.81
N ILE A 393 -14.11 -23.78 9.34
CA ILE A 393 -14.63 -22.48 9.80
C ILE A 393 -14.27 -22.31 11.26
N LEU A 394 -13.50 -21.25 11.55
CA LEU A 394 -13.07 -20.89 12.89
C LEU A 394 -14.08 -19.91 13.48
N ASP A 395 -14.91 -20.40 14.41
CA ASP A 395 -15.99 -19.63 15.01
C ASP A 395 -15.47 -18.75 16.15
N ALA A 396 -15.61 -17.44 15.98
CA ALA A 396 -15.12 -16.44 16.93
C ALA A 396 -16.14 -16.03 17.99
N ASP A 397 -17.32 -16.60 18.03
CA ASP A 397 -18.47 -16.28 18.90
C ASP A 397 -18.89 -14.78 18.94
N GLU A 398 -18.04 -13.88 18.44
CA GLU A 398 -18.30 -12.43 18.33
C GLU A 398 -19.36 -12.11 17.27
N TYR A 399 -19.46 -12.97 16.24
CA TYR A 399 -20.30 -12.79 15.07
C TYR A 399 -21.18 -14.00 14.85
N ARG A 400 -22.28 -14.08 15.59
CA ARG A 400 -23.27 -15.16 15.40
C ARG A 400 -23.98 -15.13 14.04
N LYS A 401 -23.91 -14.00 13.31
CA LYS A 401 -24.40 -13.86 11.94
C LYS A 401 -23.32 -13.24 11.08
N ASN A 402 -22.78 -14.01 10.18
CA ASN A 402 -21.90 -13.56 9.12
C ASN A 402 -22.48 -14.06 7.80
N ASP A 403 -23.17 -13.18 7.07
CA ASP A 403 -23.87 -13.51 5.82
C ASP A 403 -22.92 -14.14 4.79
N PHE A 404 -21.64 -13.75 4.80
CA PHE A 404 -20.62 -14.36 3.95
C PHE A 404 -20.40 -15.84 4.30
N ILE A 405 -20.21 -16.14 5.57
CA ILE A 405 -20.00 -17.53 6.05
C ILE A 405 -21.25 -18.38 5.86
N ASP A 406 -22.42 -17.83 6.14
CA ASP A 406 -23.69 -18.56 5.98
C ASP A 406 -23.97 -18.89 4.50
N GLY A 407 -23.69 -17.97 3.60
CA GLY A 407 -23.76 -18.18 2.16
C GLY A 407 -22.72 -19.18 1.65
N LEU A 408 -21.48 -19.12 2.17
CA LEU A 408 -20.45 -20.08 1.83
C LEU A 408 -20.82 -21.50 2.28
N LYS A 409 -21.30 -21.68 3.52
CA LYS A 409 -21.82 -22.97 4.03
C LYS A 409 -22.91 -23.55 3.13
N THR A 410 -23.85 -22.70 2.71
CA THR A 410 -24.92 -23.09 1.77
C THR A 410 -24.34 -23.55 0.44
N THR A 411 -23.42 -22.79 -0.14
CA THR A 411 -22.76 -23.10 -1.42
C THR A 411 -21.97 -24.41 -1.35
N LEU A 412 -21.26 -24.65 -0.25
CA LEU A 412 -20.51 -25.89 -0.02
C LEU A 412 -21.46 -27.09 0.10
N ALA A 413 -22.57 -26.93 0.86
CA ALA A 413 -23.58 -27.97 1.02
C ALA A 413 -24.25 -28.34 -0.31
N ASP A 414 -24.64 -27.36 -1.13
CA ASP A 414 -25.25 -27.55 -2.45
C ASP A 414 -24.33 -28.32 -3.41
N ARG A 415 -23.00 -28.21 -3.23
CA ARG A 415 -21.99 -28.92 -4.02
C ARG A 415 -21.49 -30.20 -3.36
N ASN A 416 -22.08 -30.61 -2.23
CA ASN A 416 -21.67 -31.77 -1.43
C ASN A 416 -20.20 -31.72 -0.97
N ILE A 417 -19.70 -30.52 -0.71
CA ILE A 417 -18.34 -30.31 -0.17
C ILE A 417 -18.45 -30.26 1.36
N PRO A 418 -17.79 -31.17 2.09
CA PRO A 418 -17.85 -31.18 3.55
C PRO A 418 -17.08 -29.99 4.14
N PHE A 419 -17.58 -29.47 5.25
CA PHE A 419 -16.89 -28.48 6.06
C PHE A 419 -17.04 -28.79 7.55
N SER A 420 -16.11 -28.32 8.35
CA SER A 420 -16.14 -28.40 9.82
C SER A 420 -16.21 -26.99 10.43
N THR A 421 -16.64 -26.92 11.69
CA THR A 421 -16.64 -25.67 12.46
C THR A 421 -15.91 -25.94 13.78
N VAL A 422 -14.94 -25.11 14.12
CA VAL A 422 -14.09 -25.20 15.30
C VAL A 422 -14.12 -23.86 16.00
N MET A 423 -14.24 -23.83 17.34
CA MET A 423 -14.24 -22.56 18.08
C MET A 423 -12.84 -21.94 18.09
N VAL A 424 -12.74 -20.62 17.96
CA VAL A 424 -11.46 -19.87 17.96
C VAL A 424 -10.64 -20.08 19.24
N ASP A 425 -11.29 -20.30 20.36
CA ASP A 425 -10.66 -20.58 21.65
C ASP A 425 -10.30 -22.06 21.86
N THR A 426 -10.57 -22.91 20.85
CA THR A 426 -10.34 -24.36 20.92
C THR A 426 -8.86 -24.69 20.91
N ALA A 427 -8.53 -25.78 21.58
CA ALA A 427 -7.18 -26.28 21.66
C ALA A 427 -6.60 -26.61 20.26
N TYR A 428 -5.33 -26.25 20.06
CA TYR A 428 -4.52 -26.59 18.88
C TYR A 428 -4.76 -28.03 18.36
N GLN A 429 -4.90 -29.01 19.26
CA GLN A 429 -5.09 -30.42 18.89
C GLN A 429 -6.40 -30.65 18.14
N GLU A 430 -7.49 -30.04 18.54
CA GLU A 430 -8.79 -30.20 17.86
C GLU A 430 -8.70 -29.70 16.42
N LEU A 431 -8.02 -28.56 16.20
CA LEU A 431 -7.82 -28.03 14.86
C LEU A 431 -6.89 -28.94 14.02
N MET A 432 -5.82 -29.48 14.60
CA MET A 432 -4.94 -30.45 13.93
C MET A 432 -5.70 -31.70 13.50
N ASP A 433 -6.66 -32.18 14.30
CA ASP A 433 -7.47 -33.37 14.00
C ASP A 433 -8.47 -33.16 12.84
N THR A 434 -8.76 -31.89 12.47
CA THR A 434 -9.60 -31.57 11.32
C THR A 434 -8.84 -31.54 9.99
N LEU A 435 -7.51 -31.52 10.01
CA LEU A 435 -6.69 -31.46 8.80
C LEU A 435 -6.72 -32.78 8.03
N VAL A 436 -6.85 -32.69 6.72
CA VAL A 436 -6.91 -33.86 5.83
C VAL A 436 -5.72 -33.84 4.87
N SER A 437 -4.91 -34.90 4.89
CA SER A 437 -3.82 -35.07 3.93
C SER A 437 -4.36 -35.25 2.50
N GLY A 438 -3.70 -34.66 1.52
CA GLY A 438 -4.09 -34.71 0.10
C GLY A 438 -5.27 -33.80 -0.27
N LYS A 439 -5.72 -32.96 0.66
CA LYS A 439 -6.67 -31.89 0.42
C LYS A 439 -6.06 -30.53 0.73
N GLN A 440 -6.64 -29.48 0.13
CA GLN A 440 -6.36 -28.11 0.48
C GLN A 440 -7.15 -27.76 1.75
N ASN A 441 -6.47 -27.64 2.88
CA ASN A 441 -7.11 -27.30 4.16
C ASN A 441 -7.25 -25.78 4.28
N ILE A 442 -8.47 -25.29 4.08
CA ILE A 442 -8.76 -23.85 4.05
C ILE A 442 -9.40 -23.45 5.37
N MET A 443 -8.67 -22.70 6.17
CA MET A 443 -9.15 -22.15 7.44
C MET A 443 -9.75 -20.78 7.21
N ILE A 444 -10.96 -20.53 7.71
CA ILE A 444 -11.68 -19.27 7.53
C ILE A 444 -12.20 -18.80 8.89
N ILE A 445 -11.69 -17.69 9.38
CA ILE A 445 -12.22 -17.07 10.61
C ILE A 445 -13.58 -16.44 10.27
N ASN A 446 -14.61 -16.71 11.06
CA ASN A 446 -15.97 -16.18 10.79
C ASN A 446 -16.16 -14.71 11.17
N SER A 447 -15.08 -13.96 11.29
CA SER A 447 -15.05 -12.55 11.65
C SER A 447 -14.02 -11.78 10.82
N PRO A 448 -14.37 -10.62 10.25
CA PRO A 448 -13.41 -9.73 9.59
C PRO A 448 -12.54 -8.93 10.58
N SER A 449 -12.82 -9.01 11.89
CA SER A 449 -12.17 -8.20 12.93
C SER A 449 -10.73 -8.63 13.20
N SER A 450 -9.89 -7.69 13.61
CA SER A 450 -8.50 -7.97 14.00
C SER A 450 -8.36 -8.80 15.28
N GLY A 451 -9.32 -8.72 16.22
CA GLY A 451 -9.28 -9.48 17.47
C GLY A 451 -9.18 -10.99 17.27
N PRO A 452 -10.17 -11.65 16.62
CA PRO A 452 -10.10 -13.06 16.27
C PRO A 452 -8.88 -13.43 15.42
N LEU A 453 -8.50 -12.58 14.46
CA LEU A 453 -7.28 -12.79 13.67
C LEU A 453 -6.04 -12.85 14.57
N ASN A 454 -5.86 -11.88 15.46
CA ASN A 454 -4.73 -11.82 16.40
C ASN A 454 -4.69 -13.04 17.35
N THR A 455 -5.85 -13.56 17.73
CA THR A 455 -5.95 -14.76 18.56
C THR A 455 -5.53 -16.01 17.80
N MET A 456 -5.94 -16.12 16.54
CA MET A 456 -5.71 -17.32 15.74
C MET A 456 -4.35 -17.35 15.05
N LEU A 457 -3.76 -16.24 14.65
CA LEU A 457 -2.48 -16.24 13.93
C LEU A 457 -1.39 -17.06 14.62
N PRO A 458 -1.14 -16.97 15.94
CA PRO A 458 -0.14 -17.80 16.61
C PRO A 458 -0.44 -19.30 16.52
N VAL A 459 -1.72 -19.68 16.57
CA VAL A 459 -2.17 -21.09 16.47
C VAL A 459 -1.96 -21.59 15.05
N LEU A 460 -2.34 -20.80 14.04
CA LEU A 460 -2.17 -21.14 12.63
C LEU A 460 -0.69 -21.27 12.25
N GLN A 461 0.17 -20.40 12.78
CA GLN A 461 1.62 -20.52 12.63
C GLN A 461 2.15 -21.82 13.25
N LEU A 462 1.68 -22.17 14.44
CA LEU A 462 2.07 -23.43 15.08
C LEU A 462 1.64 -24.64 14.25
N ILE A 463 0.44 -24.62 13.68
CA ILE A 463 -0.06 -25.66 12.77
C ILE A 463 0.84 -25.74 11.53
N THR A 464 1.12 -24.62 10.88
CA THR A 464 1.98 -24.57 9.69
C THR A 464 3.36 -25.16 9.95
N ARG A 465 3.92 -24.95 11.13
CA ARG A 465 5.24 -25.46 11.54
C ARG A 465 5.20 -26.93 11.96
N SER A 466 4.07 -27.43 12.45
CA SER A 466 3.95 -28.75 13.09
C SER A 466 3.30 -29.80 12.20
N LYS A 467 2.54 -29.38 11.18
CA LYS A 467 1.89 -30.30 10.24
C LYS A 467 2.90 -31.11 9.42
N ALA A 468 2.50 -32.30 8.99
CA ALA A 468 3.30 -33.07 8.06
C ALA A 468 3.49 -32.31 6.72
N PRO A 469 4.63 -32.47 6.02
CA PRO A 469 4.92 -31.71 4.80
C PRO A 469 3.87 -31.86 3.69
N GLU A 470 3.21 -33.01 3.64
CA GLU A 470 2.16 -33.32 2.66
C GLU A 470 0.79 -32.73 2.99
N VAL A 471 0.64 -32.09 4.15
CA VAL A 471 -0.60 -31.42 4.56
C VAL A 471 -0.51 -29.96 4.12
N GLU A 472 -1.29 -29.59 3.12
CA GLU A 472 -1.42 -28.21 2.63
C GLU A 472 -2.42 -27.45 3.50
N THR A 473 -2.08 -26.23 3.90
CA THR A 473 -2.92 -25.36 4.74
C THR A 473 -2.90 -23.94 4.26
N HIS A 474 -4.06 -23.27 4.25
CA HIS A 474 -4.23 -21.88 3.86
C HIS A 474 -5.16 -21.16 4.84
N LEU A 475 -4.91 -19.89 5.08
CA LEU A 475 -5.88 -18.98 5.69
C LEU A 475 -6.63 -18.23 4.58
N PHE A 476 -7.96 -18.27 4.59
CA PHE A 476 -8.77 -17.46 3.70
C PHE A 476 -9.54 -16.41 4.50
N GLY A 477 -9.52 -15.16 4.07
CA GLY A 477 -10.07 -14.05 4.86
C GLY A 477 -10.75 -12.97 4.04
N TYR A 478 -10.83 -11.79 4.63
CA TYR A 478 -11.65 -10.66 4.24
C TYR A 478 -10.80 -9.49 3.71
N PRO A 479 -11.41 -8.52 3.01
CA PRO A 479 -10.70 -7.33 2.52
C PRO A 479 -9.95 -6.55 3.60
N GLU A 480 -10.40 -6.62 4.85
CA GLU A 480 -9.78 -5.98 6.02
C GLU A 480 -8.36 -6.49 6.29
N TYR A 481 -8.02 -7.70 5.84
CA TYR A 481 -6.69 -8.29 6.03
C TYR A 481 -5.59 -7.45 5.37
N GLN A 482 -5.88 -6.72 4.30
CA GLN A 482 -4.92 -5.77 3.71
C GLN A 482 -4.55 -4.62 4.67
N ILE A 483 -5.46 -4.24 5.60
CA ILE A 483 -5.20 -3.23 6.62
C ILE A 483 -4.32 -3.84 7.72
N TYR A 484 -4.66 -5.05 8.15
CA TYR A 484 -3.94 -5.76 9.21
C TYR A 484 -2.55 -6.24 8.78
N ALA A 485 -2.33 -6.37 7.47
CA ALA A 485 -1.01 -6.67 6.92
C ALA A 485 0.08 -5.66 7.30
N GLN A 486 -0.26 -4.45 7.74
CA GLN A 486 0.73 -3.50 8.27
C GLN A 486 1.41 -3.98 9.56
N ASP A 487 0.68 -4.73 10.38
CA ASP A 487 1.14 -5.20 11.69
C ASP A 487 1.47 -6.71 11.69
N HIS A 488 0.94 -7.48 10.73
CA HIS A 488 0.96 -8.94 10.70
C HIS A 488 1.45 -9.54 9.38
N LEU A 489 2.24 -8.79 8.60
CA LEU A 489 2.61 -9.21 7.25
C LEU A 489 3.37 -10.55 7.24
N ASP A 490 4.34 -10.70 8.14
CA ASP A 490 5.17 -11.90 8.21
C ASP A 490 4.34 -13.14 8.60
N GLU A 491 3.41 -12.96 9.54
CA GLU A 491 2.48 -14.00 9.96
C GLU A 491 1.53 -14.41 8.84
N LEU A 492 1.01 -13.43 8.11
CA LEU A 492 0.11 -13.68 6.98
C LEU A 492 0.81 -14.41 5.83
N TYR A 493 2.09 -14.11 5.56
CA TYR A 493 2.91 -14.88 4.62
C TYR A 493 3.13 -16.31 5.11
N GLU A 494 3.49 -16.48 6.38
CA GLU A 494 3.81 -17.78 6.95
C GLU A 494 2.63 -18.75 6.88
N VAL A 495 1.41 -18.25 7.12
CA VAL A 495 0.19 -19.08 7.10
C VAL A 495 -0.45 -19.19 5.71
N ASP A 496 0.24 -18.70 4.68
CA ASP A 496 -0.21 -18.75 3.28
C ASP A 496 -1.61 -18.16 3.11
N THR A 497 -1.71 -16.85 3.28
CA THR A 497 -2.98 -16.16 3.42
C THR A 497 -3.57 -15.74 2.08
N TRP A 498 -4.84 -16.05 1.89
CA TRP A 498 -5.69 -15.59 0.81
C TRP A 498 -6.79 -14.69 1.34
N PHE A 499 -7.17 -13.66 0.60
CA PHE A 499 -8.37 -12.90 0.89
C PHE A 499 -8.96 -12.31 -0.39
N TYR A 500 -10.26 -12.10 -0.39
CA TYR A 500 -10.93 -11.41 -1.50
C TYR A 500 -10.91 -9.90 -1.31
N SER A 501 -10.92 -9.15 -2.42
CA SER A 501 -11.08 -7.70 -2.37
C SER A 501 -11.58 -7.16 -3.71
N TRP A 502 -12.25 -6.01 -3.69
CA TRP A 502 -12.62 -5.27 -4.91
C TRP A 502 -11.63 -4.13 -5.21
N PHE A 503 -10.67 -3.90 -4.35
CA PHE A 503 -9.54 -3.01 -4.57
C PHE A 503 -8.31 -3.59 -3.87
N TYR A 504 -7.16 -3.46 -4.49
CA TYR A 504 -5.91 -3.84 -3.86
C TYR A 504 -4.75 -3.08 -4.46
N THR A 505 -3.94 -2.51 -3.61
CA THR A 505 -2.67 -1.88 -3.98
C THR A 505 -1.60 -2.28 -2.97
N ASN A 506 -0.41 -2.52 -3.45
CA ASN A 506 0.74 -2.84 -2.64
C ASN A 506 1.96 -2.12 -3.22
N ASN A 507 2.84 -1.63 -2.35
CA ASN A 507 4.07 -0.94 -2.76
C ASN A 507 5.08 -1.84 -3.52
N LEU A 508 4.81 -3.13 -3.61
CA LEU A 508 5.60 -4.09 -4.40
C LEU A 508 5.04 -4.29 -5.81
N LEU A 509 3.80 -3.89 -6.08
CA LEU A 509 3.21 -3.95 -7.42
C LEU A 509 3.72 -2.78 -8.26
N LYS A 510 4.17 -3.09 -9.49
CA LYS A 510 4.74 -2.11 -10.41
C LYS A 510 3.79 -0.93 -10.64
N GLU A 511 2.51 -1.20 -10.87
CA GLU A 511 1.46 -0.20 -11.12
C GLU A 511 1.32 0.77 -9.94
N SER A 512 1.39 0.24 -8.71
CA SER A 512 1.34 1.05 -7.48
C SER A 512 2.58 1.91 -7.31
N VAL A 513 3.77 1.36 -7.59
CA VAL A 513 5.05 2.09 -7.51
C VAL A 513 5.11 3.22 -8.53
N ASP A 514 4.72 2.92 -9.77
CA ASP A 514 4.69 3.89 -10.87
C ASP A 514 3.71 5.02 -10.55
N PHE A 515 2.51 4.69 -10.09
CA PHE A 515 1.50 5.68 -9.71
C PHE A 515 1.93 6.54 -8.51
N ASN A 516 2.51 5.93 -7.47
CA ASN A 516 3.05 6.64 -6.31
C ASN A 516 4.14 7.66 -6.74
N THR A 517 4.98 7.26 -7.68
CA THR A 517 6.04 8.12 -8.23
C THR A 517 5.46 9.26 -9.04
N LEU A 518 4.48 8.97 -9.90
CA LEU A 518 3.75 9.97 -10.68
C LEU A 518 3.05 10.98 -9.78
N PHE A 519 2.29 10.51 -8.76
CA PHE A 519 1.59 11.38 -7.82
C PHE A 519 2.56 12.30 -7.07
N ARG A 520 3.64 11.74 -6.52
CA ARG A 520 4.65 12.53 -5.79
C ARG A 520 5.32 13.57 -6.68
N ARG A 521 5.59 13.23 -7.96
CA ARG A 521 6.16 14.16 -8.93
C ARG A 521 5.20 15.31 -9.25
N SER A 522 3.91 15.00 -9.43
CA SER A 522 2.89 15.97 -9.84
C SER A 522 2.49 16.91 -8.70
N PHE A 523 2.36 16.40 -7.48
CA PHE A 523 1.85 17.18 -6.33
C PHE A 523 2.88 17.50 -5.26
N SER A 524 4.15 17.11 -5.43
CA SER A 524 5.25 17.36 -4.48
C SER A 524 4.98 16.87 -3.05
N ARG A 525 4.13 15.87 -2.88
CA ARG A 525 3.79 15.24 -1.61
C ARG A 525 3.50 13.75 -1.79
N GLN A 526 3.52 12.99 -0.70
CA GLN A 526 3.05 11.61 -0.68
C GLN A 526 1.52 11.57 -0.55
N MET A 527 0.90 10.50 -1.04
CA MET A 527 -0.50 10.20 -0.80
C MET A 527 -0.75 9.93 0.69
N MET A 528 -1.97 10.15 1.12
CA MET A 528 -2.42 9.72 2.45
C MET A 528 -2.45 8.18 2.51
N ILE A 529 -2.09 7.64 3.66
CA ILE A 529 -2.30 6.21 3.92
C ILE A 529 -3.79 6.01 4.17
N SER A 530 -4.45 5.35 3.26
CA SER A 530 -5.88 5.02 3.33
C SER A 530 -6.18 3.76 2.51
N TYR A 531 -7.21 3.05 2.89
CA TYR A 531 -7.73 1.86 2.19
C TYR A 531 -9.22 2.07 1.88
N PRO A 532 -9.56 2.22 0.60
CA PRO A 532 -8.70 2.36 -0.59
C PRO A 532 -7.84 3.64 -0.57
N SER A 533 -6.78 3.69 -1.42
CA SER A 533 -6.06 4.92 -1.74
C SER A 533 -6.96 5.82 -2.59
N PHE A 534 -7.32 7.01 -2.09
CA PHE A 534 -8.27 7.88 -2.79
C PHE A 534 -7.70 8.50 -4.06
N ALA A 535 -6.39 8.74 -4.12
CA ALA A 535 -5.75 9.20 -5.36
C ALA A 535 -5.81 8.12 -6.46
N SER A 536 -5.44 6.86 -6.14
CA SER A 536 -5.55 5.75 -7.09
C SER A 536 -6.99 5.51 -7.50
N TYR A 537 -7.93 5.66 -6.56
CA TYR A 537 -9.36 5.50 -6.83
C TYR A 537 -9.88 6.55 -7.82
N GLY A 538 -9.51 7.81 -7.62
CA GLY A 538 -9.88 8.89 -8.55
C GLY A 538 -9.26 8.70 -9.94
N TYR A 539 -8.02 8.23 -10.00
CA TYR A 539 -7.33 7.92 -11.24
C TYR A 539 -8.03 6.79 -12.00
N ASP A 540 -8.23 5.64 -11.36
CA ASP A 540 -8.86 4.47 -11.99
C ASP A 540 -10.27 4.79 -12.48
N THR A 541 -11.08 5.46 -11.63
CA THR A 541 -12.45 5.86 -11.97
C THR A 541 -12.47 6.85 -13.14
N GLY A 542 -11.69 7.91 -13.06
CA GLY A 542 -11.63 8.93 -14.10
C GLY A 542 -11.16 8.36 -15.43
N TYR A 543 -10.08 7.59 -15.40
CA TYR A 543 -9.53 7.01 -16.62
C TYR A 543 -10.52 6.04 -17.29
N TYR A 544 -11.13 5.11 -16.53
CA TYR A 544 -12.05 4.14 -17.07
C TYR A 544 -13.27 4.78 -17.76
N PHE A 545 -13.99 5.66 -17.05
CA PHE A 545 -15.20 6.27 -17.60
C PHE A 545 -14.92 7.23 -18.75
N LEU A 546 -13.92 8.07 -18.61
CA LEU A 546 -13.60 9.05 -19.66
C LEU A 546 -12.99 8.39 -20.91
N LYS A 547 -12.17 7.35 -20.74
CA LYS A 547 -11.68 6.54 -21.86
C LYS A 547 -12.83 5.82 -22.57
N GLY A 548 -13.75 5.23 -21.80
CA GLY A 548 -14.92 4.54 -22.35
C GLY A 548 -15.81 5.48 -23.16
N LEU A 549 -16.13 6.64 -22.59
CA LEU A 549 -16.92 7.68 -23.26
C LEU A 549 -16.22 8.23 -24.53
N ALA A 550 -14.90 8.40 -24.48
CA ALA A 550 -14.13 8.81 -25.66
C ALA A 550 -14.13 7.76 -26.75
N THR A 551 -14.13 6.47 -26.38
CA THR A 551 -14.05 5.36 -27.34
C THR A 551 -15.43 5.01 -27.93
N TYR A 552 -16.45 4.94 -27.10
CA TYR A 552 -17.78 4.42 -27.46
C TYR A 552 -18.89 5.48 -27.47
N GLY A 553 -18.62 6.69 -26.98
CA GLY A 553 -19.59 7.77 -26.91
C GLY A 553 -20.82 7.40 -26.09
N LYS A 554 -22.01 7.65 -26.64
CA LYS A 554 -23.29 7.34 -25.99
C LYS A 554 -23.58 5.83 -25.87
N ASP A 555 -22.87 4.99 -26.63
CA ASP A 555 -23.01 3.54 -26.59
C ASP A 555 -22.12 2.87 -25.53
N PHE A 556 -21.43 3.65 -24.71
CA PHE A 556 -20.49 3.16 -23.71
C PHE A 556 -21.13 2.13 -22.75
N GLU A 557 -22.40 2.29 -22.40
CA GLU A 557 -23.09 1.36 -21.49
C GLU A 557 -23.15 -0.08 -22.01
N ASN A 558 -23.09 -0.29 -23.35
CA ASN A 558 -23.07 -1.60 -23.96
C ASN A 558 -21.67 -2.21 -24.07
N HIS A 559 -20.63 -1.42 -23.78
CA HIS A 559 -19.22 -1.78 -23.90
C HIS A 559 -18.44 -1.70 -22.58
N LEU A 560 -19.16 -1.66 -21.45
CA LEU A 560 -18.55 -1.51 -20.13
C LEU A 560 -17.48 -2.57 -19.82
N ASN A 561 -17.72 -3.82 -20.21
CA ASN A 561 -16.79 -4.92 -19.94
C ASN A 561 -15.83 -5.22 -21.10
N ASP A 562 -15.97 -4.51 -22.23
CA ASP A 562 -15.04 -4.63 -23.37
C ASP A 562 -13.82 -3.73 -23.23
N LEU A 563 -13.90 -2.69 -22.39
CA LEU A 563 -12.87 -1.71 -22.21
C LEU A 563 -11.71 -2.26 -21.37
N GLN A 564 -10.58 -2.48 -22.02
CA GLN A 564 -9.35 -2.89 -21.35
C GLN A 564 -8.65 -1.66 -20.76
N THR A 565 -8.44 -1.64 -19.47
CA THR A 565 -7.68 -0.61 -18.73
C THR A 565 -6.72 -1.29 -17.77
N ASP A 566 -5.62 -0.59 -17.43
CA ASP A 566 -4.64 -1.05 -16.46
C ASP A 566 -4.83 -0.28 -15.15
N PRO A 567 -5.80 -0.63 -14.32
CA PRO A 567 -6.09 0.11 -13.09
C PRO A 567 -4.99 -0.11 -12.04
N VAL A 568 -4.74 0.93 -11.24
CA VAL A 568 -3.74 0.89 -10.16
C VAL A 568 -4.19 0.02 -9.00
N GLN A 569 -5.46 0.16 -8.59
CA GLN A 569 -5.99 -0.60 -7.45
C GLN A 569 -7.36 -1.21 -7.71
N MET A 570 -8.23 -0.52 -8.45
CA MET A 570 -9.60 -0.97 -8.68
C MET A 570 -9.65 -2.01 -9.81
N GLY A 571 -10.79 -2.65 -9.98
CA GLY A 571 -11.16 -3.37 -11.18
C GLY A 571 -12.58 -3.00 -11.53
N PHE A 572 -12.95 -3.20 -12.79
CA PHE A 572 -14.28 -2.86 -13.28
C PHE A 572 -14.92 -4.06 -13.97
N LYS A 573 -16.11 -4.43 -13.50
CA LYS A 573 -17.00 -5.44 -14.08
C LYS A 573 -18.42 -5.01 -13.74
N PHE A 574 -19.05 -4.31 -14.67
CA PHE A 574 -20.37 -3.76 -14.43
C PHE A 574 -21.47 -4.74 -14.82
N GLU A 575 -22.45 -4.88 -13.95
CA GLU A 575 -23.70 -5.56 -14.21
C GLU A 575 -24.87 -4.60 -13.97
N ARG A 576 -25.86 -4.66 -14.87
CA ARG A 576 -27.12 -3.96 -14.68
C ARG A 576 -27.93 -4.65 -13.57
N VAL A 577 -28.40 -3.91 -12.59
CA VAL A 577 -29.11 -4.49 -11.43
C VAL A 577 -30.49 -5.10 -11.79
N ASN A 578 -31.16 -4.51 -12.77
CA ASN A 578 -32.43 -4.98 -13.32
C ASN A 578 -32.75 -4.20 -14.63
N ASN A 579 -33.85 -4.49 -15.28
CA ASN A 579 -34.24 -3.86 -16.57
C ASN A 579 -34.44 -2.33 -16.49
N TRP A 580 -34.65 -1.78 -15.33
CA TRP A 580 -34.98 -0.37 -15.09
C TRP A 580 -33.90 0.37 -14.32
N GLY A 581 -32.97 -0.37 -13.74
CA GLY A 581 -31.92 0.15 -12.89
C GLY A 581 -30.64 0.44 -13.63
N GLY A 582 -29.70 0.99 -12.88
CA GLY A 582 -28.33 1.29 -13.30
C GLY A 582 -27.40 0.10 -13.15
N PHE A 583 -26.15 0.39 -12.92
CA PHE A 583 -25.06 -0.57 -12.92
C PHE A 583 -24.35 -0.60 -11.58
N ILE A 584 -23.98 -1.79 -11.14
CA ILE A 584 -23.11 -2.02 -9.99
C ILE A 584 -21.79 -2.63 -10.46
N ASN A 585 -20.70 -2.21 -9.87
CA ASN A 585 -19.40 -2.84 -10.09
C ASN A 585 -19.33 -4.14 -9.26
N ARG A 586 -19.11 -5.26 -9.93
CA ARG A 586 -19.00 -6.60 -9.31
C ARG A 586 -17.60 -7.18 -9.41
N LYS A 587 -16.62 -6.39 -9.82
CA LYS A 587 -15.25 -6.86 -9.92
C LYS A 587 -14.70 -7.22 -8.54
N VAL A 588 -14.21 -8.44 -8.45
CA VAL A 588 -13.52 -8.95 -7.29
C VAL A 588 -12.30 -9.75 -7.75
N PHE A 589 -11.24 -9.72 -6.97
CA PHE A 589 -10.04 -10.52 -7.16
C PHE A 589 -9.60 -11.11 -5.83
N PHE A 590 -8.73 -12.10 -5.90
CA PHE A 590 -8.08 -12.62 -4.71
C PHE A 590 -6.68 -12.05 -4.61
N VAL A 591 -6.26 -11.84 -3.38
CA VAL A 591 -4.90 -11.49 -3.02
C VAL A 591 -4.30 -12.65 -2.26
N HIS A 592 -3.13 -13.08 -2.66
CA HIS A 592 -2.39 -14.18 -2.06
C HIS A 592 -1.07 -13.67 -1.49
N PHE A 593 -0.90 -13.85 -0.20
CA PHE A 593 0.36 -13.73 0.50
C PHE A 593 0.95 -15.13 0.67
N SER A 594 1.77 -15.53 -0.28
CA SER A 594 2.32 -16.88 -0.30
C SER A 594 3.48 -17.06 0.66
N ASN A 595 3.66 -18.28 1.14
CA ASN A 595 4.72 -18.63 2.09
C ASN A 595 6.15 -18.52 1.53
N ASP A 596 6.31 -18.22 0.24
CA ASP A 596 7.58 -17.84 -0.41
C ASP A 596 7.77 -16.31 -0.50
N TYR A 597 6.99 -15.55 0.28
CA TYR A 597 7.05 -14.07 0.38
C TYR A 597 6.70 -13.32 -0.90
N LYS A 598 5.82 -13.90 -1.71
CA LYS A 598 5.24 -13.19 -2.86
C LYS A 598 3.86 -12.68 -2.55
N VAL A 599 3.53 -11.58 -3.19
CA VAL A 599 2.16 -11.05 -3.22
C VAL A 599 1.64 -11.14 -4.64
N GLU A 600 0.52 -11.82 -4.80
CA GLU A 600 -0.13 -11.98 -6.09
C GLU A 600 -1.55 -11.43 -6.03
N LYS A 601 -1.93 -10.68 -7.07
CA LYS A 601 -3.31 -10.23 -7.30
C LYS A 601 -3.88 -11.10 -8.42
N ILE A 602 -4.85 -11.91 -8.11
CA ILE A 602 -5.41 -12.89 -9.03
C ILE A 602 -6.76 -12.38 -9.54
N ASP A 603 -6.81 -12.13 -10.82
CA ASP A 603 -7.98 -11.69 -11.55
C ASP A 603 -8.57 -12.88 -12.34
N PHE A 604 -9.73 -13.36 -11.91
CA PHE A 604 -10.38 -14.52 -12.51
C PHE A 604 -11.04 -14.24 -13.86
N ASP A 605 -11.32 -12.98 -14.18
CA ASP A 605 -11.91 -12.59 -15.47
C ASP A 605 -10.86 -12.45 -16.58
N ASN A 606 -9.56 -12.40 -16.23
CA ASN A 606 -8.44 -12.20 -17.15
C ASN A 606 -7.43 -13.37 -17.10
N ARG A 607 -7.87 -14.56 -16.74
CA ARG A 607 -7.05 -15.79 -16.76
C ARG A 607 -6.95 -16.41 -18.14
#